data_4e74a5fb4bdf5368e078f51328b352ea
#
_entry.id   4e74a5fb4bdf5368e078f51328b352ea
#
_cell.length_a   1.000
_cell.length_b   1.000
_cell.length_c   1.000
_cell.angle_alpha   90.00
_cell.angle_beta   90.00
_cell.angle_gamma   90.00
#
_symmetry.space_group_name_H-M   'P 1'
#
loop_
_entity.id
_entity.type
_entity.pdbx_description
1 polymer ?
#
loop_
_entity_poly.entity_id
_entity_poly.type
_entity_poly.pdbx_seq_one_letter_code
_entity_poly.pdbx_strand_id
1 'polypeptide(L)'
;TALTTWGVFLNEDNEAYNIILLNSIKKRMEFPELKDLAMEEYAEWEPDAFIVEKKSSGTALYQEMRRMGLPVSEYTPHRGSGDKLARLNSVSDIVASGLVWVPPTRWAEEVIEEIAGFPFMSHDDLVDSTVMALMRFRQGGFIRLPTDEPEETRYFKQRRGGYY
;
A
#
# COMPACT_ATOMS: atom_id res chain seq x y z
N THR A 1 -6.74 -12.77 -7.33
CA THR A 1 -5.54 -12.46 -6.50
C THR A 1 -4.74 -11.35 -7.14
N ALA A 2 -4.31 -10.38 -6.34
CA ALA A 2 -3.38 -9.34 -6.76
C ALA A 2 -2.18 -9.27 -5.82
N LEU A 3 -1.05 -8.86 -6.36
CA LEU A 3 0.18 -8.53 -5.65
C LEU A 3 0.71 -7.21 -6.20
N THR A 4 1.05 -6.28 -5.33
CA THR A 4 1.66 -5.00 -5.70
C THR A 4 2.95 -4.81 -4.91
N THR A 5 4.00 -4.36 -5.59
CA THR A 5 5.29 -4.06 -4.99
C THR A 5 5.52 -2.56 -5.00
N TRP A 6 5.91 -2.02 -3.85
CA TRP A 6 6.04 -0.59 -3.62
C TRP A 6 7.40 -0.24 -3.04
N GLY A 7 7.92 0.90 -3.42
CA GLY A 7 9.12 1.47 -2.85
C GLY A 7 8.87 2.83 -2.21
N VAL A 8 9.77 3.22 -1.29
CA VAL A 8 9.82 4.56 -0.70
C VAL A 8 11.12 5.21 -1.14
N PHE A 9 11.08 6.45 -1.56
CA PHE A 9 12.25 7.22 -1.93
C PHE A 9 12.16 8.66 -1.41
N LEU A 10 13.31 9.26 -1.17
CA LEU A 10 13.39 10.69 -0.88
C LEU A 10 13.30 11.46 -2.20
N ASN A 11 12.27 12.28 -2.35
CA ASN A 11 12.14 13.16 -3.49
C ASN A 11 12.80 14.50 -3.15
N GLU A 12 13.87 14.84 -3.87
CA GLU A 12 14.66 16.07 -3.65
C GLU A 12 13.86 17.33 -3.99
N ASP A 13 12.90 17.26 -4.92
CA ASP A 13 12.11 18.43 -5.35
C ASP A 13 11.17 18.93 -4.26
N ASN A 14 10.65 18.04 -3.43
CA ASN A 14 9.72 18.38 -2.34
C ASN A 14 10.30 18.10 -0.94
N GLU A 15 11.54 17.63 -0.87
CA GLU A 15 12.26 17.28 0.37
C GLU A 15 11.47 16.31 1.26
N ALA A 16 10.67 15.44 0.65
CA ALA A 16 9.78 14.51 1.35
C ALA A 16 9.95 13.07 0.84
N TYR A 17 9.60 12.11 1.69
CA TYR A 17 9.48 10.73 1.26
C TYR A 17 8.23 10.53 0.42
N ASN A 18 8.42 9.97 -0.77
CA ASN A 18 7.38 9.64 -1.73
C ASN A 18 7.32 8.13 -1.90
N ILE A 19 6.20 7.64 -2.42
CA ILE A 19 5.94 6.21 -2.68
C ILE A 19 5.90 5.99 -4.18
N ILE A 20 6.47 4.89 -4.65
CA ILE A 20 6.40 4.48 -6.05
C ILE A 20 5.90 3.05 -6.18
N LEU A 21 4.97 2.83 -7.10
CA LEU A 21 4.57 1.50 -7.53
C LEU A 21 5.66 0.90 -8.43
N LEU A 22 6.27 -0.20 -8.00
CA LEU A 22 7.38 -0.85 -8.70
C LEU A 22 6.92 -2.00 -9.59
N ASN A 23 5.91 -2.76 -9.14
CA ASN A 23 5.33 -3.88 -9.89
C ASN A 23 3.88 -4.12 -9.48
N SER A 24 3.11 -4.70 -10.39
CA SER A 24 1.73 -5.14 -10.14
C SER A 24 1.41 -6.40 -10.94
N ILE A 25 0.92 -7.41 -10.25
CA ILE A 25 0.49 -8.67 -10.85
C ILE A 25 -0.94 -8.95 -10.41
N LYS A 26 -1.83 -9.17 -11.38
CA LYS A 26 -3.21 -9.58 -11.14
C LYS A 26 -3.51 -10.81 -11.98
N LYS A 27 -3.73 -11.93 -11.31
CA LYS A 27 -3.97 -13.21 -11.98
C LYS A 27 -4.85 -14.10 -11.12
N ARG A 28 -5.73 -14.86 -11.75
CA ARG A 28 -6.39 -15.99 -11.08
C ARG A 28 -5.41 -17.17 -11.05
N MET A 29 -5.15 -17.69 -9.87
CA MET A 29 -4.20 -18.79 -9.68
C MET A 29 -4.60 -19.65 -8.47
N GLU A 30 -4.20 -20.89 -8.50
CA GLU A 30 -4.31 -21.82 -7.38
C GLU A 30 -3.15 -21.62 -6.38
N PHE A 31 -3.26 -22.24 -5.20
CA PHE A 31 -2.28 -22.01 -4.12
C PHE A 31 -0.84 -22.35 -4.48
N PRO A 32 -0.52 -23.45 -5.19
CA PRO A 32 0.86 -23.73 -5.59
C PRO A 32 1.48 -22.63 -6.46
N GLU A 33 0.73 -22.15 -7.46
CA GLU A 33 1.17 -21.06 -8.34
C GLU A 33 1.33 -19.74 -7.55
N LEU A 34 0.42 -19.46 -6.61
CA LEU A 34 0.51 -18.30 -5.74
C LEU A 34 1.76 -18.33 -4.87
N LYS A 35 2.08 -19.50 -4.32
CA LYS A 35 3.29 -19.69 -3.51
C LYS A 35 4.56 -19.45 -4.35
N ASP A 36 4.65 -20.04 -5.53
CA ASP A 36 5.80 -19.89 -6.41
C ASP A 36 5.97 -18.44 -6.83
N LEU A 37 4.90 -17.77 -7.24
CA LEU A 37 4.92 -16.34 -7.56
C LEU A 37 5.37 -15.47 -6.37
N ALA A 38 4.84 -15.72 -5.18
CA ALA A 38 5.23 -14.96 -3.99
C ALA A 38 6.73 -15.13 -3.66
N MET A 39 7.29 -16.31 -3.92
CA MET A 39 8.71 -16.59 -3.72
C MET A 39 9.57 -15.90 -4.80
N GLU A 40 9.14 -15.92 -6.06
CA GLU A 40 9.79 -15.22 -7.17
C GLU A 40 9.83 -13.72 -6.93
N GLU A 41 8.69 -13.12 -6.58
CA GLU A 41 8.60 -11.68 -6.26
C GLU A 41 9.43 -11.30 -5.03
N TYR A 42 9.44 -12.17 -4.00
CA TYR A 42 10.28 -11.95 -2.84
C TYR A 42 11.77 -11.96 -3.20
N ALA A 43 12.21 -12.89 -4.03
CA ALA A 43 13.60 -13.00 -4.45
C ALA A 43 14.01 -11.85 -5.39
N GLU A 44 13.11 -11.39 -6.25
CA GLU A 44 13.37 -10.27 -7.19
C GLU A 44 13.51 -8.94 -6.48
N TRP A 45 12.62 -8.64 -5.52
CA TRP A 45 12.52 -7.33 -4.89
C TRP A 45 13.20 -7.22 -3.52
N GLU A 46 13.51 -8.35 -2.88
CA GLU A 46 14.06 -8.41 -1.50
C GLU A 46 13.40 -7.41 -0.55
N PRO A 47 12.07 -7.42 -0.41
CA PRO A 47 11.36 -6.36 0.30
C PRO A 47 11.64 -6.39 1.81
N ASP A 48 11.70 -5.22 2.44
CA ASP A 48 11.78 -5.08 3.90
C ASP A 48 10.55 -5.63 4.64
N ALA A 49 9.41 -5.67 3.96
CA ALA A 49 8.17 -6.24 4.48
C ALA A 49 7.34 -6.88 3.37
N PHE A 50 6.91 -8.11 3.59
CA PHE A 50 5.92 -8.80 2.76
C PHE A 50 4.63 -8.93 3.54
N ILE A 51 3.51 -8.37 3.01
CA ILE A 51 2.24 -8.29 3.72
C ILE A 51 1.21 -9.16 3.01
N VAL A 52 0.54 -10.03 3.74
CA VAL A 52 -0.48 -10.94 3.22
C VAL A 52 -1.81 -10.68 3.94
N GLU A 53 -2.89 -10.51 3.19
CA GLU A 53 -4.22 -10.41 3.79
C GLU A 53 -4.63 -11.76 4.41
N LYS A 54 -5.12 -11.73 5.65
CA LYS A 54 -5.66 -12.89 6.36
C LYS A 54 -7.01 -13.32 5.79
N LYS A 55 -6.98 -14.00 4.65
CA LYS A 55 -8.17 -14.45 3.95
C LYS A 55 -7.84 -15.66 3.08
N SER A 56 -8.56 -16.76 3.23
CA SER A 56 -8.43 -17.94 2.36
C SER A 56 -6.99 -18.40 2.11
N SER A 57 -6.53 -18.35 0.87
CA SER A 57 -5.16 -18.71 0.45
C SER A 57 -4.06 -17.85 1.07
N GLY A 58 -4.35 -16.61 1.48
CA GLY A 58 -3.39 -15.73 2.14
C GLY A 58 -2.91 -16.27 3.49
N THR A 59 -3.79 -16.87 4.28
CA THR A 59 -3.38 -17.50 5.56
C THR A 59 -2.44 -18.67 5.33
N ALA A 60 -2.69 -19.51 4.31
CA ALA A 60 -1.80 -20.61 3.96
C ALA A 60 -0.44 -20.09 3.46
N LEU A 61 -0.43 -19.07 2.60
CA LEU A 61 0.78 -18.41 2.12
C LEU A 61 1.61 -17.84 3.26
N TYR A 62 0.98 -17.12 4.18
CA TYR A 62 1.64 -16.58 5.38
C TYR A 62 2.33 -17.69 6.19
N GLN A 63 1.65 -18.81 6.44
CA GLN A 63 2.22 -19.92 7.20
C GLN A 63 3.42 -20.55 6.50
N GLU A 64 3.34 -20.74 5.17
CA GLU A 64 4.46 -21.30 4.39
C GLU A 64 5.68 -20.36 4.39
N MET A 65 5.48 -19.07 4.10
CA MET A 65 6.57 -18.09 4.10
C MET A 65 7.22 -17.98 5.48
N ARG A 66 6.42 -18.01 6.56
CA ARG A 66 6.94 -18.02 7.94
C ARG A 66 7.79 -19.24 8.24
N ARG A 67 7.37 -20.44 7.79
CA ARG A 67 8.17 -21.67 7.94
C ARG A 67 9.50 -21.60 7.22
N MET A 68 9.57 -20.88 6.12
CA MET A 68 10.80 -20.63 5.36
C MET A 68 11.68 -19.54 5.98
N GLY A 69 11.26 -18.92 7.07
CA GLY A 69 12.02 -17.88 7.77
C GLY A 69 11.93 -16.50 7.13
N LEU A 70 10.97 -16.28 6.23
CA LEU A 70 10.81 -15.00 5.54
C LEU A 70 10.09 -13.96 6.41
N PRO A 71 10.43 -12.66 6.30
CA PRO A 71 9.81 -11.57 7.07
C PRO A 71 8.43 -11.21 6.51
N VAL A 72 7.46 -12.12 6.69
CA VAL A 72 6.08 -11.92 6.27
C VAL A 72 5.21 -11.49 7.45
N SER A 73 4.30 -10.58 7.22
CA SER A 73 3.30 -10.13 8.19
C SER A 73 1.89 -10.35 7.64
N GLU A 74 0.96 -10.62 8.55
CA GLU A 74 -0.44 -10.83 8.23
C GLU A 74 -1.23 -9.54 8.46
N TYR A 75 -1.98 -9.12 7.45
CA TYR A 75 -2.91 -8.02 7.56
C TYR A 75 -4.33 -8.54 7.80
N THR A 76 -4.93 -8.10 8.87
CA THR A 76 -6.34 -8.39 9.17
C THR A 76 -7.12 -7.09 9.14
N PRO A 77 -8.07 -6.91 8.21
CA PRO A 77 -8.96 -5.76 8.24
C PRO A 77 -9.74 -5.75 9.56
N HIS A 78 -9.64 -4.67 10.33
CA HIS A 78 -10.42 -4.54 11.55
C HIS A 78 -11.91 -4.42 11.24
N ARG A 79 -12.75 -5.08 12.02
CA ARG A 79 -14.23 -5.00 11.89
C ARG A 79 -14.77 -3.57 12.04
N GLY A 80 -14.02 -2.68 12.68
CA GLY A 80 -14.35 -1.26 12.86
C GLY A 80 -13.78 -0.32 11.79
N SER A 81 -13.01 -0.81 10.81
CA SER A 81 -12.43 0.02 9.75
C SER A 81 -13.39 0.35 8.62
N GLY A 82 -14.68 0.04 8.79
CA GLY A 82 -15.69 0.23 7.74
C GLY A 82 -15.59 -0.81 6.61
N ASP A 83 -16.37 -0.57 5.58
CA ASP A 83 -16.29 -1.32 4.33
C ASP A 83 -15.02 -0.97 3.53
N LYS A 84 -14.85 -1.59 2.38
CA LYS A 84 -13.69 -1.32 1.49
C LYS A 84 -13.61 0.15 1.07
N LEU A 85 -14.76 0.81 0.85
CA LEU A 85 -14.81 2.21 0.47
C LEU A 85 -14.25 3.11 1.59
N ALA A 86 -14.60 2.86 2.85
CA ALA A 86 -14.07 3.59 3.98
C ALA A 86 -12.55 3.44 4.11
N ARG A 87 -12.02 2.23 3.85
CA ARG A 87 -10.57 1.98 3.85
C ARG A 87 -9.86 2.72 2.71
N LEU A 88 -10.42 2.70 1.50
CA LEU A 88 -9.87 3.47 0.38
C LEU A 88 -9.87 4.96 0.70
N ASN A 89 -10.97 5.47 1.25
CA ASN A 89 -11.09 6.88 1.65
C ASN A 89 -10.06 7.27 2.71
N SER A 90 -9.69 6.33 3.61
CA SER A 90 -8.69 6.60 4.66
C SER A 90 -7.26 6.82 4.15
N VAL A 91 -6.98 6.48 2.90
CA VAL A 91 -5.67 6.67 2.24
C VAL A 91 -5.75 7.58 1.02
N SER A 92 -6.94 8.07 0.67
CA SER A 92 -7.16 8.92 -0.52
C SER A 92 -6.39 10.24 -0.45
N ASP A 93 -6.18 10.79 0.74
CA ASP A 93 -5.40 11.99 0.98
C ASP A 93 -3.90 11.79 0.65
N ILE A 94 -3.35 10.58 0.80
CA ILE A 94 -1.99 10.25 0.38
C ILE A 94 -1.88 10.37 -1.15
N VAL A 95 -2.87 9.84 -1.87
CA VAL A 95 -2.91 9.95 -3.34
C VAL A 95 -3.10 11.41 -3.77
N ALA A 96 -4.04 12.11 -3.14
CA ALA A 96 -4.33 13.52 -3.43
C ALA A 96 -3.17 14.47 -3.10
N SER A 97 -2.26 14.09 -2.20
CA SER A 97 -1.08 14.89 -1.85
C SER A 97 0.01 14.91 -2.93
N GLY A 98 -0.10 14.06 -3.97
CA GLY A 98 0.93 13.93 -5.01
C GLY A 98 2.17 13.13 -4.59
N LEU A 99 2.10 12.42 -3.46
CA LEU A 99 3.23 11.61 -2.96
C LEU A 99 3.31 10.21 -3.57
N VAL A 100 2.31 9.81 -4.36
CA VAL A 100 2.25 8.48 -5.00
C VAL A 100 2.65 8.59 -6.47
N TRP A 101 3.67 7.83 -6.83
CA TRP A 101 4.22 7.76 -8.17
C TRP A 101 3.89 6.42 -8.81
N VAL A 102 3.62 6.44 -10.09
CA VAL A 102 3.37 5.24 -10.90
C VAL A 102 4.16 5.34 -12.21
N PRO A 103 4.77 4.24 -12.70
CA PRO A 103 5.45 4.25 -13.98
C PRO A 103 4.44 4.30 -15.14
N PRO A 104 4.81 4.83 -16.31
CA PRO A 104 3.94 4.87 -17.48
C PRO A 104 3.90 3.49 -18.18
N THR A 105 3.33 2.52 -17.52
CA THR A 105 3.22 1.14 -17.99
C THR A 105 1.77 0.68 -17.95
N ARG A 106 1.43 -0.26 -18.82
CA ARG A 106 0.06 -0.79 -18.91
C ARG A 106 -0.43 -1.40 -17.59
N TRP A 107 0.42 -2.16 -16.91
CA TRP A 107 0.05 -2.78 -15.63
C TRP A 107 -0.16 -1.75 -14.50
N ALA A 108 0.54 -0.61 -14.56
CA ALA A 108 0.30 0.49 -13.61
C ALA A 108 -1.01 1.24 -13.93
N GLU A 109 -1.34 1.41 -15.22
CA GLU A 109 -2.63 1.96 -15.65
C GLU A 109 -3.80 1.10 -15.14
N GLU A 110 -3.67 -0.24 -15.17
CA GLU A 110 -4.69 -1.15 -14.64
C GLU A 110 -4.95 -0.92 -13.14
N VAL A 111 -3.91 -0.62 -12.35
CA VAL A 111 -4.06 -0.26 -10.93
C VAL A 111 -4.84 1.04 -10.77
N ILE A 112 -4.48 2.07 -11.54
CA ILE A 112 -5.14 3.38 -11.50
C ILE A 112 -6.61 3.26 -11.89
N GLU A 113 -6.91 2.54 -12.98
CA GLU A 113 -8.26 2.33 -13.47
C GLU A 113 -9.14 1.62 -12.44
N GLU A 114 -8.62 0.58 -11.78
CA GLU A 114 -9.37 -0.16 -10.77
C GLU A 114 -9.66 0.70 -9.53
N ILE A 115 -8.70 1.51 -9.09
CA ILE A 115 -8.88 2.44 -7.97
C ILE A 115 -9.90 3.53 -8.35
N ALA A 116 -9.78 4.13 -9.52
CA ALA A 116 -10.67 5.21 -9.99
C ALA A 116 -12.10 4.72 -10.23
N GLY A 117 -12.27 3.48 -10.69
CA GLY A 117 -13.57 2.89 -10.96
C GLY A 117 -14.26 2.26 -9.75
N PHE A 118 -13.55 2.12 -8.61
CA PHE A 118 -14.13 1.55 -7.40
C PHE A 118 -15.22 2.47 -6.80
N PRO A 119 -16.37 1.95 -6.31
CA PRO A 119 -16.72 0.55 -6.11
C PRO A 119 -17.50 -0.11 -7.28
N PHE A 120 -17.54 0.51 -8.45
CA PHE A 120 -18.39 0.08 -9.57
C PHE A 120 -17.71 -0.93 -10.51
N MET A 121 -16.45 -1.27 -10.27
CA MET A 121 -15.72 -2.27 -11.05
C MET A 121 -16.06 -3.69 -10.62
N SER A 122 -15.93 -4.64 -11.55
CA SER A 122 -16.18 -6.07 -11.28
C SER A 122 -15.13 -6.75 -10.39
N HIS A 123 -13.96 -6.13 -10.24
CA HIS A 123 -12.83 -6.61 -9.46
C HIS A 123 -12.27 -5.47 -8.61
N ASP A 124 -11.74 -5.82 -7.44
CA ASP A 124 -11.19 -4.89 -6.45
C ASP A 124 -9.92 -5.41 -5.75
N ASP A 125 -9.30 -6.44 -6.33
CA ASP A 125 -8.09 -7.06 -5.78
C ASP A 125 -6.90 -6.09 -5.75
N LEU A 126 -6.73 -5.25 -6.78
CA LEU A 126 -5.68 -4.24 -6.83
C LEU A 126 -5.97 -3.08 -5.87
N VAL A 127 -7.24 -2.73 -5.67
CA VAL A 127 -7.64 -1.73 -4.65
C VAL A 127 -7.26 -2.22 -3.26
N ASP A 128 -7.62 -3.45 -2.89
CA ASP A 128 -7.28 -4.02 -1.59
C ASP A 128 -5.76 -4.06 -1.36
N SER A 129 -4.99 -4.51 -2.35
CA SER A 129 -3.53 -4.57 -2.28
C SER A 129 -2.89 -3.18 -2.12
N THR A 130 -3.36 -2.19 -2.89
CA THR A 130 -2.88 -0.81 -2.81
C THR A 130 -3.21 -0.17 -1.47
N VAL A 131 -4.43 -0.33 -0.99
CA VAL A 131 -4.85 0.22 0.32
C VAL A 131 -4.01 -0.36 1.45
N MET A 132 -3.73 -1.66 1.44
CA MET A 132 -2.83 -2.28 2.43
C MET A 132 -1.44 -1.64 2.42
N ALA A 133 -0.87 -1.40 1.25
CA ALA A 133 0.44 -0.78 1.11
C ALA A 133 0.45 0.66 1.64
N LEU A 134 -0.50 1.49 1.20
CA LEU A 134 -0.59 2.89 1.62
C LEU A 134 -0.83 3.03 3.13
N MET A 135 -1.70 2.20 3.70
CA MET A 135 -1.90 2.14 5.15
C MET A 135 -0.62 1.75 5.89
N ARG A 136 0.13 0.78 5.37
CA ARG A 136 1.41 0.35 5.95
C ARG A 136 2.42 1.48 5.96
N PHE A 137 2.54 2.24 4.87
CA PHE A 137 3.46 3.38 4.79
C PHE A 137 3.09 4.48 5.79
N ARG A 138 1.80 4.79 5.91
CA ARG A 138 1.31 5.78 6.87
C ARG A 138 1.54 5.33 8.32
N GLN A 139 1.13 4.13 8.68
CA GLN A 139 1.28 3.56 10.02
C GLN A 139 2.74 3.36 10.42
N GLY A 140 3.60 3.01 9.45
CA GLY A 140 5.04 2.87 9.64
C GLY A 140 5.79 4.20 9.77
N GLY A 141 5.11 5.34 9.57
CA GLY A 141 5.71 6.66 9.64
C GLY A 141 6.61 7.02 8.46
N PHE A 142 6.58 6.22 7.37
CA PHE A 142 7.32 6.52 6.14
C PHE A 142 6.73 7.71 5.39
N ILE A 143 5.40 7.87 5.46
CA ILE A 143 4.67 9.02 4.89
C ILE A 143 3.98 9.74 6.04
N ARG A 144 4.14 11.06 6.07
CA ARG A 144 3.46 11.95 7.00
C ARG A 144 2.81 13.09 6.23
N LEU A 145 1.51 13.22 6.40
CA LEU A 145 0.76 14.35 5.87
C LEU A 145 0.59 15.42 6.95
N PRO A 146 0.43 16.69 6.56
CA PRO A 146 0.11 17.74 7.53
C PRO A 146 -1.16 17.43 8.36
N THR A 147 -2.07 16.63 7.80
CA THR A 147 -3.29 16.16 8.47
C THR A 147 -3.02 15.12 9.57
N ASP A 148 -1.87 14.47 9.57
CA ASP A 148 -1.49 13.47 10.58
C ASP A 148 -0.91 14.12 11.85
N GLU A 149 -0.61 15.42 11.82
CA GLU A 149 -0.11 16.14 13.00
C GLU A 149 -1.26 16.47 13.95
N PRO A 150 -1.07 16.30 15.27
CA PRO A 150 -2.04 16.76 16.27
C PRO A 150 -2.34 18.27 16.08
N GLU A 151 -3.59 18.67 16.26
CA GLU A 151 -4.01 20.08 16.08
C GLU A 151 -3.16 21.07 16.88
N GLU A 152 -2.73 20.72 18.11
CA GLU A 152 -1.86 21.54 18.93
C GLU A 152 -0.53 21.87 18.26
N THR A 153 0.09 20.90 17.56
CA THR A 153 1.36 21.11 16.86
C THR A 153 1.18 22.01 15.63
N ARG A 154 0.02 21.96 14.96
CA ARG A 154 -0.32 22.84 13.84
C ARG A 154 -0.41 24.30 14.27
N TYR A 155 -1.06 24.58 15.41
CA TYR A 155 -1.18 25.94 15.95
C TYR A 155 0.19 26.56 16.29
N PHE A 156 1.12 25.78 16.82
CA PHE A 156 2.48 26.25 17.15
C PHE A 156 3.30 26.59 15.91
N LYS A 157 3.19 25.81 14.84
CA LYS A 157 3.90 26.09 13.55
C LYS A 157 3.36 27.36 12.88
N GLN A 158 2.04 27.55 12.84
CA GLN A 158 1.43 28.77 12.27
C GLN A 158 1.82 30.05 13.02
N ARG A 159 1.98 30.01 14.34
CA ARG A 159 2.42 31.16 15.13
C ARG A 159 3.91 31.50 14.93
N ARG A 160 4.77 30.53 14.63
CA ARG A 160 6.20 30.81 14.37
C ARG A 160 6.48 31.34 12.98
N GLY A 161 5.61 31.14 12.00
CA GLY A 161 5.73 31.69 10.64
C GLY A 161 5.26 33.14 10.50
N GLY A 162 4.76 33.79 11.57
CA GLY A 162 4.19 35.13 11.54
C GLY A 162 5.11 36.27 12.02
N TYR A 163 6.39 36.02 12.21
CA TYR A 163 7.37 37.05 12.58
C TYR A 163 8.56 37.04 11.63
N TYR A 164 8.35 37.60 10.47
CA TYR A 164 9.40 38.25 9.64
C TYR A 164 8.73 39.33 8.78
#